data_fe09cfae435a68f2e31e01d4f5e9fad8
#
_entry.id   fe09cfae435a68f2e31e01d4f5e9fad8
#
_cell.length_a   1.000
_cell.length_b   1.000
_cell.length_c   1.000
_cell.angle_alpha   90.00
_cell.angle_beta   90.00
_cell.angle_gamma   90.00
#
_symmetry.space_group_name_H-M   'P 1'
#
loop_
_entity.id
_entity.type
_entity.pdbx_description
1 polymer ?
#
loop_
_entity_poly.entity_id
_entity_poly.type
_entity_poly.pdbx_seq_one_letter_code
_entity_poly.pdbx_strand_id
1 'polypeptide(L)'
;MITGTHVMFFSKDAEADRTFLRDVLGFPHVDAGGGWLIFALPPTEAGVHPSDKNDVHEVYFMTDNLEAEMARFKGKGVTCSAPQQQSWGVSTSVPLPSGGKLGLYEPRHAQPR
;
A
#
# COMPACT_ATOMS: atom_id res chain seq x y z
N MET A 1 1.25 12.04 24.01
CA MET A 1 0.53 10.88 23.51
C MET A 1 0.67 10.83 21.98
N ILE A 2 1.06 9.69 21.44
CA ILE A 2 1.05 9.48 19.98
C ILE A 2 -0.38 9.22 19.55
N THR A 3 -0.88 9.98 18.54
CA THR A 3 -2.29 9.95 18.13
C THR A 3 -2.54 9.30 16.78
N GLY A 4 -1.49 9.00 16.02
CA GLY A 4 -1.63 8.36 14.71
C GLY A 4 -0.32 8.19 14.00
N THR A 5 -0.40 7.70 12.77
CA THR A 5 0.75 7.47 11.90
C THR A 5 0.51 8.16 10.56
N HIS A 6 1.54 8.79 10.03
CA HIS A 6 1.52 9.38 8.69
C HIS A 6 2.61 8.71 7.86
N VAL A 7 2.25 8.19 6.69
CA VAL A 7 3.19 7.57 5.74
C VAL A 7 3.35 8.50 4.56
N MET A 8 4.60 8.79 4.18
CA MET A 8 4.89 9.64 3.03
C MET A 8 5.48 8.82 1.90
N PHE A 9 4.80 8.83 0.75
CA PHE A 9 5.33 8.24 -0.48
C PHE A 9 6.07 9.31 -1.26
N PHE A 10 7.33 9.06 -1.57
CA PHE A 10 8.08 9.91 -2.48
C PHE A 10 7.90 9.38 -3.90
N SER A 11 7.45 10.22 -4.81
CA SER A 11 7.00 9.83 -6.13
C SER A 11 7.56 10.76 -7.21
N LYS A 12 7.95 10.19 -8.33
CA LYS A 12 8.35 10.95 -9.51
C LYS A 12 7.17 11.60 -10.21
N ASP A 13 5.96 11.11 -9.95
CA ASP A 13 4.72 11.67 -10.47
C ASP A 13 3.67 11.66 -9.37
N ALA A 14 3.78 12.62 -8.47
CA ALA A 14 2.95 12.68 -7.28
C ALA A 14 1.45 12.82 -7.62
N GLU A 15 1.12 13.59 -8.66
CA GLU A 15 -0.26 13.79 -9.07
C GLU A 15 -0.89 12.48 -9.55
N ALA A 16 -0.18 11.71 -10.37
CA ALA A 16 -0.66 10.42 -10.86
C ALA A 16 -0.86 9.42 -9.72
N ASP A 17 0.06 9.38 -8.76
CA ASP A 17 -0.04 8.47 -7.61
C ASP A 17 -1.18 8.89 -6.68
N ARG A 18 -1.40 10.20 -6.45
CA ARG A 18 -2.56 10.67 -5.66
C ARG A 18 -3.88 10.24 -6.32
N THR A 19 -3.97 10.40 -7.62
CA THR A 19 -5.15 9.96 -8.38
C THR A 19 -5.37 8.45 -8.25
N PHE A 20 -4.30 7.67 -8.28
CA PHE A 20 -4.36 6.23 -8.09
C PHE A 20 -4.90 5.86 -6.70
N LEU A 21 -4.38 6.48 -5.64
CA LEU A 21 -4.85 6.23 -4.28
C LEU A 21 -6.33 6.59 -4.11
N ARG A 22 -6.76 7.66 -4.75
CA ARG A 22 -8.16 8.10 -4.72
C ARG A 22 -9.08 7.21 -5.55
N ASP A 23 -8.74 6.95 -6.80
CA ASP A 23 -9.66 6.36 -7.78
C ASP A 23 -9.54 4.84 -7.87
N VAL A 24 -8.35 4.27 -7.72
CA VAL A 24 -8.14 2.83 -7.79
C VAL A 24 -8.27 2.20 -6.39
N LEU A 25 -7.58 2.73 -5.39
CA LEU A 25 -7.66 2.21 -4.03
C LEU A 25 -8.88 2.71 -3.26
N GLY A 26 -9.44 3.85 -3.67
CA GLY A 26 -10.69 4.36 -3.11
C GLY A 26 -10.56 4.90 -1.69
N PHE A 27 -9.37 5.37 -1.29
CA PHE A 27 -9.19 5.88 0.06
C PHE A 27 -9.86 7.22 0.26
N PRO A 28 -10.54 7.43 1.39
CA PRO A 28 -11.05 8.76 1.76
C PRO A 28 -9.90 9.76 1.83
N HIS A 29 -10.14 11.00 1.45
CA HIS A 29 -9.09 12.01 1.40
C HIS A 29 -9.64 13.40 1.70
N VAL A 30 -8.73 14.31 2.03
CA VAL A 30 -8.98 15.74 2.12
C VAL A 30 -7.91 16.46 1.32
N ASP A 31 -8.23 17.63 0.80
CA ASP A 31 -7.27 18.51 0.15
C ASP A 31 -6.68 19.45 1.20
N ALA A 32 -5.39 19.28 1.48
CA ALA A 32 -4.68 20.13 2.46
C ALA A 32 -4.21 21.47 1.85
N GLY A 33 -4.53 21.70 0.58
CA GLY A 33 -4.17 22.94 -0.14
C GLY A 33 -3.49 22.63 -1.47
N GLY A 34 -3.94 23.29 -2.56
CA GLY A 34 -3.30 23.23 -3.86
C GLY A 34 -3.23 21.86 -4.50
N GLY A 35 -4.18 20.95 -4.21
CA GLY A 35 -4.18 19.60 -4.74
C GLY A 35 -3.34 18.61 -3.94
N TRP A 36 -2.81 19.01 -2.79
CA TRP A 36 -2.09 18.11 -1.88
C TRP A 36 -3.09 17.28 -1.09
N LEU A 37 -3.41 16.09 -1.61
CA LEU A 37 -4.36 15.19 -0.97
C LEU A 37 -3.69 14.45 0.19
N ILE A 38 -4.41 14.35 1.31
CA ILE A 38 -4.04 13.51 2.45
C ILE A 38 -5.10 12.43 2.59
N PHE A 39 -4.67 11.19 2.65
CA PHE A 39 -5.53 10.01 2.60
C PHE A 39 -5.68 9.38 3.98
N ALA A 40 -6.88 8.92 4.28
CA ALA A 40 -7.12 8.05 5.42
C ALA A 40 -6.76 6.61 5.01
N LEU A 41 -5.78 6.02 5.67
CA LEU A 41 -5.38 4.64 5.45
C LEU A 41 -6.11 3.71 6.43
N PRO A 42 -6.21 2.40 6.10
CA PRO A 42 -6.69 1.41 7.05
C PRO A 42 -5.80 1.34 8.30
N PRO A 43 -6.27 0.69 9.39
CA PRO A 43 -5.43 0.45 10.57
C PRO A 43 -4.10 -0.18 10.19
N THR A 44 -3.03 0.23 10.89
CA THR A 44 -1.66 -0.11 10.53
C THR A 44 -1.00 -0.93 11.62
N GLU A 45 -0.20 -1.91 11.23
CA GLU A 45 0.74 -2.63 12.09
C GLU A 45 2.16 -2.41 11.57
N ALA A 46 3.17 -2.63 12.40
CA ALA A 46 4.56 -2.45 12.00
C ALA A 46 5.40 -3.66 12.39
N GLY A 47 6.31 -4.03 11.50
CA GLY A 47 7.36 -5.00 11.78
C GLY A 47 8.72 -4.33 11.59
N VAL A 48 9.76 -4.92 12.19
CA VAL A 48 11.14 -4.45 12.03
C VAL A 48 11.95 -5.57 11.41
N HIS A 49 12.47 -5.30 10.21
CA HIS A 49 13.26 -6.27 9.46
C HIS A 49 14.75 -5.92 9.55
N PRO A 50 15.63 -6.91 9.80
CA PRO A 50 17.07 -6.66 9.77
C PRO A 50 17.51 -6.13 8.39
N SER A 51 18.41 -5.15 8.40
CA SER A 51 18.90 -4.52 7.18
C SER A 51 20.27 -3.92 7.44
N ASP A 52 21.07 -3.78 6.41
CA ASP A 52 22.32 -3.04 6.44
C ASP A 52 22.12 -1.53 6.23
N LYS A 53 20.87 -1.09 6.07
CA LYS A 53 20.49 0.31 5.86
C LYS A 53 19.40 0.72 6.83
N ASN A 54 19.50 1.97 7.29
CA ASN A 54 18.43 2.61 8.05
C ASN A 54 17.56 3.47 7.12
N ASP A 55 16.40 3.89 7.62
CA ASP A 55 15.51 4.85 6.96
C ASP A 55 14.95 4.37 5.61
N VAL A 56 14.93 3.06 5.39
CA VAL A 56 14.21 2.42 4.28
C VAL A 56 12.91 1.85 4.83
N HIS A 57 11.79 2.24 4.21
CA HIS A 57 10.48 1.78 4.65
C HIS A 57 9.69 1.25 3.46
N GLU A 58 8.99 0.16 3.67
CA GLU A 58 8.09 -0.42 2.68
C GLU A 58 6.66 -0.33 3.18
N VAL A 59 5.72 -0.12 2.27
CA VAL A 59 4.31 -0.11 2.58
C VAL A 59 3.65 -1.35 1.99
N TYR A 60 2.98 -2.10 2.83
CA TYR A 60 2.13 -3.21 2.43
C TYR A 60 0.71 -2.92 2.86
N PHE A 61 -0.23 -3.08 1.95
CA PHE A 61 -1.63 -3.17 2.34
C PHE A 61 -1.99 -4.62 2.58
N MET A 62 -2.94 -4.85 3.47
CA MET A 62 -3.39 -6.18 3.82
C MET A 62 -4.78 -6.43 3.25
N THR A 63 -5.05 -7.67 2.90
CA THR A 63 -6.37 -8.12 2.46
C THR A 63 -6.67 -9.49 3.06
N ASP A 64 -7.93 -9.79 3.20
CA ASP A 64 -8.39 -11.12 3.59
C ASP A 64 -8.54 -12.07 2.40
N ASN A 65 -8.40 -11.57 1.16
CA ASN A 65 -8.50 -12.36 -0.06
C ASN A 65 -7.66 -11.74 -1.18
N LEU A 66 -6.41 -12.20 -1.29
CA LEU A 66 -5.46 -11.65 -2.26
C LEU A 66 -5.94 -11.86 -3.70
N GLU A 67 -6.45 -13.05 -4.02
CA GLU A 67 -6.91 -13.38 -5.37
C GLU A 67 -8.03 -12.44 -5.83
N ALA A 68 -8.99 -12.17 -4.96
CA ALA A 68 -10.09 -11.26 -5.25
C ALA A 68 -9.61 -9.82 -5.46
N GLU A 69 -8.67 -9.36 -4.64
CA GLU A 69 -8.10 -8.01 -4.80
C GLU A 69 -7.30 -7.88 -6.10
N MET A 70 -6.50 -8.89 -6.45
CA MET A 70 -5.76 -8.89 -7.72
C MET A 70 -6.71 -8.86 -8.92
N ALA A 71 -7.82 -9.60 -8.85
CA ALA A 71 -8.85 -9.57 -9.90
C ALA A 71 -9.51 -8.19 -9.99
N ARG A 72 -9.79 -7.56 -8.86
CA ARG A 72 -10.37 -6.20 -8.83
C ARG A 72 -9.43 -5.18 -9.48
N PHE A 73 -8.13 -5.25 -9.18
CA PHE A 73 -7.15 -4.37 -9.82
C PHE A 73 -7.05 -4.62 -11.31
N LYS A 74 -7.07 -5.88 -11.73
CA LYS A 74 -7.03 -6.23 -13.16
C LYS A 74 -8.23 -5.64 -13.91
N GLY A 75 -9.41 -5.64 -13.31
CA GLY A 75 -10.60 -5.01 -13.86
C GLY A 75 -10.46 -3.48 -14.01
N LYS A 76 -9.54 -2.86 -13.29
CA LYS A 76 -9.21 -1.42 -13.39
C LYS A 76 -7.94 -1.16 -14.22
N GLY A 77 -7.45 -2.17 -14.93
CA GLY A 77 -6.28 -2.04 -15.80
C GLY A 77 -4.95 -2.12 -15.06
N VAL A 78 -4.94 -2.63 -13.82
CA VAL A 78 -3.72 -2.74 -13.01
C VAL A 78 -3.33 -4.21 -12.89
N THR A 79 -2.14 -4.55 -13.38
CA THR A 79 -1.62 -5.91 -13.33
C THR A 79 -0.59 -6.03 -12.20
N CYS A 80 -0.95 -6.80 -11.17
CA CYS A 80 -0.06 -7.11 -10.05
C CYS A 80 0.99 -8.15 -10.48
N SER A 81 2.09 -8.24 -9.73
CA SER A 81 3.08 -9.31 -9.93
C SER A 81 2.50 -10.68 -9.57
N ALA A 82 3.16 -11.75 -10.00
CA ALA A 82 2.75 -13.10 -9.64
C ALA A 82 2.78 -13.28 -8.11
N PRO A 83 1.76 -13.91 -7.52
CA PRO A 83 1.73 -14.14 -6.07
C PRO A 83 2.92 -14.97 -5.60
N GLN A 84 3.46 -14.61 -4.43
CA GLN A 84 4.57 -15.31 -3.80
C GLN A 84 4.15 -15.83 -2.44
N GLN A 85 4.41 -17.11 -2.20
CA GLN A 85 4.18 -17.74 -0.89
C GLN A 85 5.33 -17.38 0.05
N GLN A 86 4.97 -16.84 1.20
CA GLN A 86 5.88 -16.52 2.28
C GLN A 86 5.44 -17.25 3.54
N SER A 87 6.33 -17.38 4.52
CA SER A 87 5.94 -17.96 5.81
C SER A 87 4.87 -17.14 6.53
N TRP A 88 4.83 -15.84 6.28
CA TRP A 88 3.91 -14.88 6.91
C TRP A 88 2.66 -14.59 6.09
N GLY A 89 2.54 -15.13 4.88
CA GLY A 89 1.38 -14.94 4.03
C GLY A 89 1.68 -15.07 2.55
N VAL A 90 0.73 -14.65 1.74
CA VAL A 90 0.86 -14.58 0.28
C VAL A 90 0.94 -13.12 -0.14
N SER A 91 1.92 -12.76 -0.94
CA SER A 91 2.16 -11.35 -1.32
C SER A 91 2.22 -11.15 -2.83
N THR A 92 1.93 -9.93 -3.24
CA THR A 92 2.15 -9.43 -4.59
C THR A 92 2.60 -7.97 -4.54
N SER A 93 3.06 -7.46 -5.66
CA SER A 93 3.35 -6.04 -5.85
C SER A 93 2.29 -5.40 -6.74
N VAL A 94 1.84 -4.22 -6.34
CA VAL A 94 0.89 -3.40 -7.10
C VAL A 94 1.67 -2.24 -7.72
N PRO A 95 1.76 -2.15 -9.06
CA PRO A 95 2.50 -1.06 -9.69
C PRO A 95 1.77 0.27 -9.53
N LEU A 96 2.52 1.32 -9.22
CA LEU A 96 2.02 2.70 -9.20
C LEU A 96 2.28 3.37 -10.56
N PRO A 97 1.45 4.34 -10.97
CA PRO A 97 1.65 5.05 -12.24
C PRO A 97 3.02 5.70 -12.39
N SER A 98 3.64 6.13 -11.29
CA SER A 98 4.97 6.76 -11.31
C SER A 98 6.11 5.79 -11.59
N GLY A 99 5.86 4.48 -11.56
CA GLY A 99 6.88 3.43 -11.62
C GLY A 99 7.28 2.86 -10.28
N GLY A 100 6.77 3.42 -9.18
CA GLY A 100 6.91 2.82 -7.86
C GLY A 100 5.97 1.62 -7.68
N LYS A 101 5.96 1.06 -6.49
CA LYS A 101 5.10 -0.09 -6.18
C LYS A 101 4.66 -0.07 -4.73
N LEU A 102 3.52 -0.71 -4.49
CA LEU A 102 3.02 -1.02 -3.15
C LEU A 102 3.04 -2.54 -2.95
N GLY A 103 3.26 -2.97 -1.73
CA GLY A 103 3.02 -4.36 -1.36
C GLY A 103 1.54 -4.59 -1.09
N LEU A 104 1.08 -5.80 -1.36
CA LEU A 104 -0.25 -6.26 -0.98
C LEU A 104 -0.12 -7.71 -0.52
N TYR A 105 -0.68 -8.03 0.65
CA TYR A 105 -0.58 -9.41 1.10
C TYR A 105 -1.79 -9.85 1.91
N GLU A 106 -1.99 -11.16 1.89
CA GLU A 106 -2.96 -11.85 2.73
C GLU A 106 -2.18 -12.48 3.89
N PRO A 107 -2.33 -11.96 5.12
CA PRO A 107 -1.52 -12.42 6.25
C PRO A 107 -1.92 -13.82 6.70
N ARG A 108 -0.91 -14.58 7.13
CA ARG A 108 -1.05 -15.87 7.80
C ARG A 108 -0.37 -15.89 9.15
N HIS A 109 0.04 -14.71 9.63
CA HIS A 109 0.60 -14.52 10.97
C HIS A 109 -0.47 -14.04 11.92
N ALA A 110 -0.20 -14.14 13.23
CA ALA A 110 -1.07 -13.54 14.24
C ALA A 110 -1.06 -12.02 14.08
N GLN A 111 -2.22 -11.40 14.25
CA GLN A 111 -2.36 -9.95 14.16
C GLN A 111 -2.40 -9.34 15.56
N PRO A 112 -1.82 -8.12 15.75
CA PRO A 112 -1.77 -7.48 17.06
C PRO A 112 -3.13 -6.90 17.51
N ARG A 113 -4.15 -6.97 16.66
CA ARG A 113 -5.50 -6.46 16.96
C ARG A 113 -6.56 -7.48 16.61
#